data_6986eee75288f169e950f587603e42b2
#
_entry.id   6986eee75288f169e950f587603e42b2
#
_cell.length_a   1.000
_cell.length_b   1.000
_cell.length_c   1.000
_cell.angle_alpha   90.00
_cell.angle_beta   90.00
_cell.angle_gamma   90.00
#
_symmetry.space_group_name_H-M   'P 1'
#
loop_
_entity.id
_entity.type
_entity.pdbx_description
1 polymer ?
#
loop_
_entity_poly.entity_id
_entity_poly.type
_entity_poly.pdbx_seq_one_letter_code
_entity_poly.pdbx_strand_id
1 'polypeptide(L)'
;MRCCKGHEFYVLSYNLVFICLAIFTVAVLYSSVGHAGASGYIATLTLFGLSPASIKPTALILNILVACIGTYQFWRAGHFSWNLFWPFAILSVPFAFLGGYLIVPAHVLRVIVGGVLLCSALRLSFSRKDPENVHAPHLTAAIPVGAGIGFLSGITGTGGGIFLTPMLLFFRWTHIKTAAAISALFILLNSFSGFLGYAISRQPIPAITWPLAITVVFGGTLGSYLGSRHLTSRLIRMALATVLTIAGFKLIFT
;
A
#
# COMPACT_ATOMS: atom_id res chain seq x y z
N MET A 1 -18.19 24.82 33.53
CA MET A 1 -17.84 24.53 32.13
C MET A 1 -16.40 24.03 31.91
N ARG A 2 -15.61 23.67 32.93
CA ARG A 2 -14.22 23.17 32.79
C ARG A 2 -14.07 21.64 32.96
N CYS A 3 -15.08 20.94 33.42
CA CYS A 3 -14.98 19.49 33.71
C CYS A 3 -15.18 18.59 32.47
N CYS A 4 -15.90 19.01 31.42
CA CYS A 4 -16.14 18.18 30.24
C CYS A 4 -14.92 18.10 29.28
N LYS A 5 -14.02 19.09 29.27
CA LYS A 5 -12.83 19.07 28.39
C LYS A 5 -11.80 18.00 28.77
N GLY A 6 -11.71 17.64 30.06
CA GLY A 6 -10.78 16.62 30.51
C GLY A 6 -11.18 15.21 30.07
N HIS A 7 -12.45 14.89 30.11
CA HIS A 7 -12.94 13.56 29.76
C HIS A 7 -12.84 13.28 28.24
N GLU A 8 -13.16 14.26 27.41
CA GLU A 8 -12.96 14.17 25.94
C GLU A 8 -11.48 14.02 25.58
N PHE A 9 -10.58 14.72 26.27
CA PHE A 9 -9.15 14.63 26.04
C PHE A 9 -8.57 13.26 26.43
N TYR A 10 -9.04 12.66 27.51
CA TYR A 10 -8.64 11.29 27.92
C TYR A 10 -9.17 10.23 26.96
N VAL A 11 -10.42 10.30 26.53
CA VAL A 11 -11.03 9.37 25.55
C VAL A 11 -10.34 9.49 24.20
N LEU A 12 -9.99 10.71 23.77
CA LEU A 12 -9.22 10.94 22.54
C LEU A 12 -7.80 10.38 22.64
N SER A 13 -7.16 10.49 23.82
CA SER A 13 -5.80 9.96 24.05
C SER A 13 -5.75 8.44 24.04
N TYR A 14 -6.71 7.75 24.67
CA TYR A 14 -6.80 6.29 24.64
C TYR A 14 -7.05 5.78 23.22
N ASN A 15 -7.97 6.38 22.49
CA ASN A 15 -8.22 6.03 21.10
C ASN A 15 -6.98 6.24 20.23
N LEU A 16 -6.21 7.30 20.45
CA LEU A 16 -4.98 7.57 19.68
C LEU A 16 -3.92 6.49 19.90
N VAL A 17 -3.73 6.01 21.14
CA VAL A 17 -2.77 4.93 21.44
C VAL A 17 -3.17 3.63 20.71
N PHE A 18 -4.46 3.26 20.76
CA PHE A 18 -4.95 2.07 20.04
C PHE A 18 -4.82 2.22 18.52
N ILE A 19 -5.11 3.40 17.97
CA ILE A 19 -4.91 3.69 16.54
C ILE A 19 -3.42 3.56 16.19
N CYS A 20 -2.52 4.13 16.99
CA CYS A 20 -1.08 4.03 16.75
C CYS A 20 -0.60 2.57 16.80
N LEU A 21 -1.03 1.76 17.79
CA LEU A 21 -0.67 0.35 17.88
C LEU A 21 -1.17 -0.46 16.66
N ALA A 22 -2.41 -0.23 16.25
CA ALA A 22 -2.97 -0.89 15.07
C ALA A 22 -2.24 -0.47 13.79
N ILE A 23 -1.98 0.82 13.61
CA ILE A 23 -1.23 1.37 12.47
C ILE A 23 0.23 0.87 12.47
N PHE A 24 0.88 0.78 13.63
CA PHE A 24 2.21 0.19 13.76
C PHE A 24 2.24 -1.26 13.27
N THR A 25 1.30 -2.08 13.77
CA THR A 25 1.18 -3.49 13.38
C THR A 25 0.96 -3.64 11.87
N VAL A 26 0.04 -2.83 11.31
CA VAL A 26 -0.19 -2.77 9.86
C VAL A 26 1.09 -2.38 9.11
N ALA A 27 1.80 -1.35 9.59
CA ALA A 27 3.04 -0.90 8.95
C ALA A 27 4.10 -2.00 8.94
N VAL A 28 4.30 -2.73 10.05
CA VAL A 28 5.24 -3.86 10.12
C VAL A 28 4.86 -4.97 9.14
N LEU A 29 3.59 -5.41 9.16
CA LEU A 29 3.13 -6.50 8.32
C LEU A 29 3.23 -6.17 6.83
N TYR A 30 2.73 -4.99 6.44
CA TYR A 30 2.71 -4.58 5.03
C TYR A 30 4.12 -4.29 4.50
N SER A 31 4.96 -3.59 5.27
CA SER A 31 6.31 -3.26 4.81
C SER A 31 7.22 -4.48 4.71
N SER A 32 6.97 -5.54 5.49
CA SER A 32 7.69 -6.80 5.39
C SER A 32 7.53 -7.51 4.03
N VAL A 33 6.44 -7.23 3.33
CA VAL A 33 6.16 -7.77 2.00
C VAL A 33 6.36 -6.75 0.87
N GLY A 34 7.01 -5.62 1.17
CA GLY A 34 7.28 -4.55 0.20
C GLY A 34 6.08 -3.64 -0.10
N HIS A 35 5.05 -3.68 0.74
CA HIS A 35 3.91 -2.79 0.66
C HIS A 35 4.00 -1.70 1.72
N ALA A 36 3.46 -0.51 1.44
CA ALA A 36 3.48 0.58 2.41
C ALA A 36 2.32 0.56 3.42
N GLY A 37 1.24 -0.15 3.13
CA GLY A 37 0.16 -0.40 4.08
C GLY A 37 -1.09 0.46 3.95
N ALA A 38 -1.26 1.26 2.88
CA ALA A 38 -2.40 2.17 2.75
C ALA A 38 -3.76 1.51 2.93
N SER A 39 -3.98 0.33 2.34
CA SER A 39 -5.27 -0.37 2.49
C SER A 39 -5.56 -0.74 3.94
N GLY A 40 -4.53 -1.11 4.70
CA GLY A 40 -4.62 -1.35 6.14
C GLY A 40 -4.85 -0.06 6.94
N TYR A 41 -4.14 1.03 6.60
CA TYR A 41 -4.35 2.33 7.24
C TYR A 41 -5.77 2.84 7.00
N ILE A 42 -6.24 2.81 5.75
CA ILE A 42 -7.63 3.16 5.41
C ILE A 42 -8.61 2.32 6.22
N ALA A 43 -8.37 0.97 6.37
CA ALA A 43 -9.20 0.10 7.18
C ALA A 43 -9.27 0.55 8.62
N THR A 44 -8.08 0.68 9.22
CA THR A 44 -7.95 1.07 10.63
C THR A 44 -8.63 2.40 10.88
N LEU A 45 -8.29 3.44 10.10
CA LEU A 45 -8.85 4.78 10.29
C LEU A 45 -10.39 4.80 10.10
N THR A 46 -10.92 3.99 9.17
CA THR A 46 -12.38 3.84 8.98
C THR A 46 -13.04 3.19 10.19
N LEU A 47 -12.43 2.13 10.75
CA LEU A 47 -12.96 1.45 11.95
C LEU A 47 -12.97 2.38 13.18
N PHE A 48 -12.04 3.30 13.27
CA PHE A 48 -12.02 4.32 14.32
C PHE A 48 -12.89 5.56 14.00
N GLY A 49 -13.69 5.51 12.94
CA GLY A 49 -14.70 6.52 12.62
C GLY A 49 -14.19 7.80 12.00
N LEU A 50 -12.96 7.81 11.44
CA LEU A 50 -12.47 9.00 10.74
C LEU A 50 -13.23 9.24 9.43
N SER A 51 -13.40 10.51 9.08
CA SER A 51 -14.09 10.89 7.85
C SER A 51 -13.28 10.50 6.60
N PRO A 52 -13.93 10.09 5.51
CA PRO A 52 -13.26 9.74 4.25
C PRO A 52 -12.34 10.86 3.71
N ALA A 53 -12.73 12.13 3.94
CA ALA A 53 -11.93 13.29 3.55
C ALA A 53 -10.57 13.34 4.28
N SER A 54 -10.52 12.88 5.53
CA SER A 54 -9.30 12.81 6.34
C SER A 54 -8.46 11.56 6.07
N ILE A 55 -9.10 10.47 5.70
CA ILE A 55 -8.44 9.17 5.53
C ILE A 55 -7.51 9.16 4.30
N LYS A 56 -7.98 9.64 3.14
CA LYS A 56 -7.21 9.60 1.88
C LYS A 56 -5.87 10.33 1.97
N PRO A 57 -5.80 11.62 2.38
CA PRO A 57 -4.53 12.34 2.48
C PRO A 57 -3.61 11.74 3.53
N THR A 58 -4.14 11.31 4.68
CA THR A 58 -3.37 10.64 5.72
C THR A 58 -2.74 9.36 5.17
N ALA A 59 -3.52 8.48 4.55
CA ALA A 59 -3.02 7.23 3.99
C ALA A 59 -1.95 7.45 2.92
N LEU A 60 -2.08 8.46 2.06
CA LEU A 60 -1.08 8.79 1.04
C LEU A 60 0.24 9.26 1.67
N ILE A 61 0.20 10.10 2.70
CA ILE A 61 1.39 10.57 3.42
C ILE A 61 2.09 9.41 4.13
N LEU A 62 1.34 8.57 4.87
CA LEU A 62 1.89 7.40 5.55
C LEU A 62 2.52 6.42 4.54
N ASN A 63 1.88 6.25 3.38
CA ASN A 63 2.40 5.42 2.30
C ASN A 63 3.74 5.94 1.75
N ILE A 64 3.85 7.25 1.50
CA ILE A 64 5.09 7.87 1.00
C ILE A 64 6.23 7.58 1.97
N LEU A 65 6.02 7.77 3.27
CA LEU A 65 7.04 7.55 4.29
C LEU A 65 7.50 6.08 4.33
N VAL A 66 6.56 5.15 4.44
CA VAL A 66 6.89 3.71 4.51
C VAL A 66 7.44 3.19 3.19
N ALA A 67 6.92 3.64 2.06
CA ALA A 67 7.42 3.24 0.75
C ALA A 67 8.85 3.76 0.48
N CYS A 68 9.19 4.96 0.95
CA CYS A 68 10.55 5.49 0.88
C CYS A 68 11.53 4.59 1.66
N ILE A 69 11.18 4.25 2.90
CA ILE A 69 11.98 3.36 3.76
C ILE A 69 12.09 1.95 3.12
N GLY A 70 10.96 1.39 2.69
CA GLY A 70 10.91 0.07 2.05
C GLY A 70 11.74 0.02 0.78
N THR A 71 11.61 1.01 -0.11
CA THR A 71 12.41 1.13 -1.34
C THR A 71 13.91 1.12 -1.02
N TYR A 72 14.34 1.94 -0.08
CA TYR A 72 15.74 1.99 0.33
C TYR A 72 16.25 0.65 0.86
N GLN A 73 15.48 0.00 1.74
CA GLN A 73 15.88 -1.26 2.36
C GLN A 73 15.93 -2.43 1.36
N PHE A 74 14.91 -2.59 0.52
CA PHE A 74 14.87 -3.64 -0.50
C PHE A 74 15.91 -3.41 -1.61
N TRP A 75 16.15 -2.15 -1.97
CA TRP A 75 17.21 -1.80 -2.92
C TRP A 75 18.60 -2.14 -2.35
N ARG A 76 18.88 -1.71 -1.11
CA ARG A 76 20.15 -2.01 -0.45
C ARG A 76 20.37 -3.51 -0.22
N ALA A 77 19.30 -4.30 -0.15
CA ALA A 77 19.37 -5.75 -0.10
C ALA A 77 19.60 -6.44 -1.47
N GLY A 78 19.72 -5.67 -2.56
CA GLY A 78 20.01 -6.17 -3.91
C GLY A 78 18.82 -6.80 -4.64
N HIS A 79 17.60 -6.56 -4.18
CA HIS A 79 16.40 -7.17 -4.78
C HIS A 79 15.74 -6.33 -5.88
N PHE A 80 16.25 -5.14 -6.18
CA PHE A 80 15.63 -4.22 -7.13
C PHE A 80 16.08 -4.48 -8.58
N SER A 81 15.14 -4.40 -9.54
CA SER A 81 15.40 -4.53 -10.98
C SER A 81 14.79 -3.36 -11.75
N TRP A 82 15.64 -2.49 -12.31
CA TRP A 82 15.23 -1.34 -13.13
C TRP A 82 14.51 -1.77 -14.41
N ASN A 83 15.00 -2.79 -15.09
CA ASN A 83 14.46 -3.27 -16.35
C ASN A 83 13.00 -3.76 -16.21
N LEU A 84 12.66 -4.30 -15.04
CA LEU A 84 11.31 -4.74 -14.76
C LEU A 84 10.42 -3.60 -14.22
N PHE A 85 11.01 -2.59 -13.58
CA PHE A 85 10.28 -1.49 -12.95
C PHE A 85 9.73 -0.46 -13.94
N TRP A 86 10.60 0.07 -14.84
CA TRP A 86 10.27 1.24 -15.64
C TRP A 86 9.06 1.07 -16.58
N PRO A 87 8.79 -0.14 -17.19
CA PRO A 87 7.65 -0.29 -18.08
C PRO A 87 6.31 -0.09 -17.39
N PHE A 88 6.23 -0.46 -16.11
CA PHE A 88 5.02 -0.23 -15.31
C PHE A 88 4.93 1.21 -14.81
N ALA A 89 6.06 1.84 -14.50
CA ALA A 89 6.10 3.17 -13.88
C ALA A 89 5.78 4.31 -14.86
N ILE A 90 6.19 4.20 -16.14
CA ILE A 90 6.17 5.31 -17.09
C ILE A 90 4.78 5.95 -17.29
N LEU A 91 3.74 5.16 -17.40
CA LEU A 91 2.37 5.66 -17.48
C LEU A 91 1.64 5.61 -16.14
N SER A 92 2.09 4.79 -15.19
CA SER A 92 1.47 4.72 -13.87
C SER A 92 1.49 6.05 -13.13
N VAL A 93 2.62 6.76 -13.17
CA VAL A 93 2.80 8.03 -12.46
C VAL A 93 1.83 9.12 -12.95
N PRO A 94 1.74 9.44 -14.26
CA PRO A 94 0.77 10.44 -14.73
C PRO A 94 -0.68 10.00 -14.51
N PHE A 95 -0.98 8.71 -14.65
CA PHE A 95 -2.34 8.21 -14.40
C PHE A 95 -2.70 8.20 -12.91
N ALA A 96 -1.74 8.01 -12.00
CA ALA A 96 -1.95 8.16 -10.57
C ALA A 96 -2.26 9.62 -10.18
N PHE A 97 -1.62 10.59 -10.83
CA PHE A 97 -1.96 12.01 -10.67
C PHE A 97 -3.42 12.27 -11.09
N LEU A 98 -3.82 11.83 -12.27
CA LEU A 98 -5.19 11.98 -12.76
C LEU A 98 -6.20 11.31 -11.80
N GLY A 99 -5.92 10.08 -11.36
CA GLY A 99 -6.76 9.39 -10.39
C GLY A 99 -6.81 10.10 -9.04
N GLY A 100 -5.71 10.71 -8.61
CA GLY A 100 -5.64 11.51 -7.37
C GLY A 100 -6.52 12.77 -7.43
N TYR A 101 -6.53 13.43 -8.57
CA TYR A 101 -7.33 14.62 -8.84
C TYR A 101 -8.83 14.32 -8.92
N LEU A 102 -9.22 13.16 -9.46
CA LEU A 102 -10.62 12.79 -9.64
C LEU A 102 -11.28 12.33 -8.34
N ILE A 103 -12.52 12.78 -8.12
CA ILE A 103 -13.40 12.29 -7.05
C ILE A 103 -14.42 11.35 -7.71
N VAL A 104 -14.14 10.05 -7.67
CA VAL A 104 -14.99 9.02 -8.29
C VAL A 104 -15.73 8.22 -7.22
N PRO A 105 -17.05 7.96 -7.40
CA PRO A 105 -17.79 7.01 -6.56
C PRO A 105 -17.18 5.61 -6.69
N ALA A 106 -16.58 5.12 -5.62
CA ALA A 106 -15.68 3.96 -5.68
C ALA A 106 -16.36 2.58 -5.57
N HIS A 107 -17.70 2.50 -5.47
CA HIS A 107 -18.39 1.25 -5.09
C HIS A 107 -18.13 0.08 -6.05
N VAL A 108 -18.38 0.25 -7.35
CA VAL A 108 -18.20 -0.84 -8.34
C VAL A 108 -16.72 -1.25 -8.45
N LEU A 109 -15.84 -0.26 -8.42
CA LEU A 109 -14.41 -0.47 -8.50
C LEU A 109 -13.88 -1.28 -7.30
N ARG A 110 -14.39 -1.03 -6.09
CA ARG A 110 -14.00 -1.74 -4.88
C ARG A 110 -14.32 -3.23 -4.96
N VAL A 111 -15.48 -3.59 -5.48
CA VAL A 111 -15.89 -5.00 -5.61
C VAL A 111 -15.01 -5.75 -6.60
N ILE A 112 -14.75 -5.18 -7.78
CA ILE A 112 -13.90 -5.78 -8.81
C ILE A 112 -12.47 -5.97 -8.26
N VAL A 113 -11.91 -4.91 -7.69
CA VAL A 113 -10.57 -4.94 -7.12
C VAL A 113 -10.48 -5.92 -5.95
N GLY A 114 -11.47 -5.91 -5.05
CA GLY A 114 -11.55 -6.86 -3.94
C GLY A 114 -11.55 -8.31 -4.42
N GLY A 115 -12.33 -8.62 -5.46
CA GLY A 115 -12.35 -9.93 -6.10
C GLY A 115 -10.99 -10.35 -6.67
N VAL A 116 -10.31 -9.46 -7.39
CA VAL A 116 -8.96 -9.72 -7.92
C VAL A 116 -7.95 -9.98 -6.80
N LEU A 117 -8.01 -9.21 -5.70
CA LEU A 117 -7.13 -9.41 -4.55
C LEU A 117 -7.38 -10.75 -3.87
N LEU A 118 -8.65 -11.17 -3.69
CA LEU A 118 -8.98 -12.47 -3.10
C LEU A 118 -8.53 -13.63 -3.99
N CYS A 119 -8.76 -13.57 -5.29
CA CYS A 119 -8.24 -14.56 -6.24
C CYS A 119 -6.70 -14.66 -6.17
N SER A 120 -6.02 -13.53 -6.07
CA SER A 120 -4.56 -13.47 -5.94
C SER A 120 -4.09 -14.06 -4.61
N ALA A 121 -4.79 -13.76 -3.51
CA ALA A 121 -4.51 -14.31 -2.19
C ALA A 121 -4.66 -15.84 -2.17
N LEU A 122 -5.75 -16.35 -2.71
CA LEU A 122 -5.99 -17.80 -2.84
C LEU A 122 -4.85 -18.46 -3.62
N ARG A 123 -4.50 -17.92 -4.78
CA ARG A 123 -3.41 -18.48 -5.59
C ARG A 123 -2.07 -18.47 -4.87
N LEU A 124 -1.72 -17.37 -4.19
CA LEU A 124 -0.49 -17.31 -3.41
C LEU A 124 -0.48 -18.31 -2.24
N SER A 125 -1.62 -18.54 -1.60
CA SER A 125 -1.74 -19.51 -0.50
C SER A 125 -1.49 -20.95 -0.97
N PHE A 126 -1.92 -21.30 -2.16
CA PHE A 126 -1.71 -22.63 -2.74
C PHE A 126 -0.34 -22.80 -3.42
N SER A 127 0.32 -21.72 -3.80
CA SER A 127 1.65 -21.77 -4.42
C SER A 127 2.72 -22.06 -3.36
N ARG A 128 3.38 -23.22 -3.44
CA ARG A 128 4.39 -23.64 -2.44
C ARG A 128 5.81 -23.15 -2.70
N LYS A 129 6.14 -22.80 -3.94
CA LYS A 129 7.49 -22.41 -4.35
C LYS A 129 7.49 -21.09 -5.12
N ASP A 130 8.62 -20.37 -5.11
CA ASP A 130 8.87 -19.29 -6.06
C ASP A 130 8.97 -19.87 -7.48
N PRO A 131 8.57 -19.12 -8.52
CA PRO A 131 8.69 -19.60 -9.89
C PRO A 131 10.16 -19.91 -10.20
N GLU A 132 10.43 -21.13 -10.68
CA GLU A 132 11.78 -21.53 -11.13
C GLU A 132 12.16 -20.83 -12.43
N ASN A 133 11.18 -20.61 -13.31
CA ASN A 133 11.36 -19.88 -14.56
C ASN A 133 10.60 -18.55 -14.49
N VAL A 134 11.31 -17.46 -14.62
CA VAL A 134 10.78 -16.09 -14.72
C VAL A 134 10.95 -15.57 -16.15
N HIS A 135 9.90 -14.93 -16.67
CA HIS A 135 9.88 -14.36 -18.01
C HIS A 135 9.69 -12.85 -17.91
N ALA A 136 10.49 -12.08 -18.64
CA ALA A 136 10.28 -10.63 -18.70
C ALA A 136 8.92 -10.32 -19.37
N PRO A 137 8.13 -9.36 -18.85
CA PRO A 137 6.88 -8.95 -19.47
C PRO A 137 7.15 -8.27 -20.82
N HIS A 138 6.26 -8.47 -21.79
CA HIS A 138 6.25 -7.66 -23.00
C HIS A 138 5.89 -6.21 -22.68
N LEU A 139 6.60 -5.26 -23.26
CA LEU A 139 6.37 -3.82 -23.04
C LEU A 139 4.94 -3.42 -23.37
N THR A 140 4.37 -4.00 -24.43
CA THR A 140 2.98 -3.78 -24.89
C THR A 140 1.94 -4.18 -23.84
N ALA A 141 2.27 -5.09 -22.93
CA ALA A 141 1.42 -5.48 -21.82
C ALA A 141 1.74 -4.69 -20.53
N ALA A 142 3.02 -4.49 -20.22
CA ALA A 142 3.46 -3.85 -18.99
C ALA A 142 3.03 -2.38 -18.89
N ILE A 143 3.14 -1.63 -20.00
CA ILE A 143 2.82 -0.19 -20.03
C ILE A 143 1.33 0.09 -19.75
N PRO A 144 0.35 -0.51 -20.49
CA PRO A 144 -1.07 -0.26 -20.19
C PRO A 144 -1.51 -0.81 -18.84
N VAL A 145 -0.92 -1.93 -18.39
CA VAL A 145 -1.14 -2.46 -17.05
C VAL A 145 -0.68 -1.45 -15.98
N GLY A 146 0.52 -0.88 -16.16
CA GLY A 146 1.04 0.17 -15.29
C GLY A 146 0.10 1.37 -15.22
N ALA A 147 -0.39 1.86 -16.38
CA ALA A 147 -1.35 2.96 -16.47
C ALA A 147 -2.65 2.66 -15.69
N GLY A 148 -3.25 1.49 -15.89
CA GLY A 148 -4.45 1.06 -15.19
C GLY A 148 -4.25 0.98 -13.67
N ILE A 149 -3.15 0.36 -13.21
CA ILE A 149 -2.82 0.28 -11.79
C ILE A 149 -2.57 1.67 -11.21
N GLY A 150 -1.87 2.56 -11.93
CA GLY A 150 -1.63 3.93 -11.51
C GLY A 150 -2.93 4.70 -11.30
N PHE A 151 -3.84 4.63 -12.26
CA PHE A 151 -5.15 5.28 -12.18
C PHE A 151 -5.97 4.79 -10.98
N LEU A 152 -6.06 3.46 -10.80
CA LEU A 152 -6.71 2.84 -9.64
C LEU A 152 -6.06 3.27 -8.32
N SER A 153 -4.73 3.32 -8.30
CA SER A 153 -3.93 3.76 -7.16
C SER A 153 -4.24 5.20 -6.76
N GLY A 154 -4.32 6.10 -7.74
CA GLY A 154 -4.65 7.50 -7.52
C GLY A 154 -6.06 7.70 -6.97
N ILE A 155 -7.06 7.02 -7.53
CA ILE A 155 -8.46 7.08 -7.06
C ILE A 155 -8.57 6.57 -5.62
N THR A 156 -7.98 5.40 -5.34
CA THR A 156 -8.12 4.71 -4.05
C THR A 156 -7.17 5.22 -2.96
N GLY A 157 -6.08 5.88 -3.35
CA GLY A 157 -5.02 6.28 -2.42
C GLY A 157 -4.15 5.14 -1.90
N THR A 158 -4.15 3.96 -2.56
CA THR A 158 -3.44 2.75 -2.09
C THR A 158 -2.00 2.63 -2.56
N GLY A 159 -1.53 3.50 -3.46
CA GLY A 159 -0.16 3.45 -3.99
C GLY A 159 0.10 2.37 -5.04
N GLY A 160 -0.86 1.49 -5.34
CA GLY A 160 -0.84 0.53 -6.45
C GLY A 160 -0.04 -0.74 -6.26
N GLY A 161 0.85 -0.85 -5.28
CA GLY A 161 1.66 -2.05 -5.07
C GLY A 161 0.85 -3.30 -4.73
N ILE A 162 -0.29 -3.10 -4.05
CA ILE A 162 -1.22 -4.18 -3.71
C ILE A 162 -1.79 -4.87 -4.97
N PHE A 163 -1.78 -4.20 -6.12
CA PHE A 163 -2.19 -4.74 -7.42
C PHE A 163 -0.99 -5.25 -8.20
N LEU A 164 0.14 -4.51 -8.18
CA LEU A 164 1.33 -4.85 -8.96
C LEU A 164 1.99 -6.15 -8.48
N THR A 165 2.21 -6.31 -7.18
CA THR A 165 2.88 -7.50 -6.63
C THR A 165 2.19 -8.81 -7.02
N PRO A 166 0.86 -9.01 -6.78
CA PRO A 166 0.22 -10.24 -7.17
C PRO A 166 0.25 -10.46 -8.68
N MET A 167 0.19 -9.39 -9.48
CA MET A 167 0.25 -9.49 -10.93
C MET A 167 1.63 -9.97 -11.42
N LEU A 168 2.70 -9.39 -10.88
CA LEU A 168 4.08 -9.82 -11.16
C LEU A 168 4.29 -11.31 -10.83
N LEU A 169 3.75 -11.78 -9.72
CA LEU A 169 3.86 -13.16 -9.29
C LEU A 169 2.91 -14.09 -10.05
N PHE A 170 1.71 -13.62 -10.39
CA PHE A 170 0.72 -14.39 -11.14
C PHE A 170 1.24 -14.77 -12.54
N PHE A 171 1.82 -13.82 -13.24
CA PHE A 171 2.39 -14.05 -14.56
C PHE A 171 3.82 -14.59 -14.53
N ARG A 172 4.37 -14.88 -13.34
CA ARG A 172 5.76 -15.36 -13.17
C ARG A 172 6.80 -14.42 -13.80
N TRP A 173 6.55 -13.11 -13.71
CA TRP A 173 7.48 -12.11 -14.25
C TRP A 173 8.68 -11.87 -13.35
N THR A 174 8.61 -12.27 -12.08
CA THR A 174 9.72 -12.15 -11.14
C THR A 174 9.55 -12.99 -9.87
N HIS A 175 10.61 -13.05 -9.06
CA HIS A 175 10.61 -13.64 -7.72
C HIS A 175 9.96 -12.72 -6.69
N ILE A 176 9.52 -13.28 -5.56
CA ILE A 176 8.72 -12.56 -4.56
C ILE A 176 9.46 -11.37 -3.93
N LYS A 177 10.76 -11.47 -3.64
CA LYS A 177 11.55 -10.37 -3.07
C LYS A 177 11.77 -9.23 -4.07
N THR A 178 11.97 -9.56 -5.34
CA THR A 178 12.07 -8.57 -6.42
C THR A 178 10.71 -7.89 -6.66
N ALA A 179 9.60 -8.66 -6.64
CA ALA A 179 8.26 -8.09 -6.70
C ALA A 179 8.02 -7.09 -5.56
N ALA A 180 8.42 -7.43 -4.34
CA ALA A 180 8.32 -6.56 -3.17
C ALA A 180 9.14 -5.26 -3.35
N ALA A 181 10.39 -5.37 -3.83
CA ALA A 181 11.28 -4.23 -4.08
C ALA A 181 10.71 -3.27 -5.13
N ILE A 182 10.22 -3.82 -6.25
CA ILE A 182 9.61 -3.04 -7.33
C ILE A 182 8.33 -2.36 -6.86
N SER A 183 7.50 -3.09 -6.12
CA SER A 183 6.24 -2.56 -5.60
C SER A 183 6.45 -1.44 -4.59
N ALA A 184 7.52 -1.49 -3.77
CA ALA A 184 7.83 -0.42 -2.83
C ALA A 184 8.10 0.91 -3.55
N LEU A 185 8.96 0.93 -4.57
CA LEU A 185 9.22 2.13 -5.37
C LEU A 185 7.98 2.56 -6.18
N PHE A 186 7.23 1.61 -6.71
CA PHE A 186 6.00 1.87 -7.44
C PHE A 186 4.95 2.57 -6.55
N ILE A 187 4.80 2.10 -5.30
CA ILE A 187 3.93 2.73 -4.30
C ILE A 187 4.42 4.14 -3.99
N LEU A 188 5.72 4.33 -3.82
CA LEU A 188 6.31 5.65 -3.53
C LEU A 188 5.94 6.66 -4.60
N LEU A 189 6.22 6.36 -5.86
CA LEU A 189 5.97 7.28 -6.98
C LEU A 189 4.48 7.54 -7.19
N ASN A 190 3.64 6.50 -7.14
CA ASN A 190 2.21 6.66 -7.33
C ASN A 190 1.53 7.37 -6.14
N SER A 191 1.97 7.11 -4.91
CA SER A 191 1.44 7.81 -3.73
C SER A 191 1.84 9.28 -3.74
N PHE A 192 3.07 9.59 -4.14
CA PHE A 192 3.53 10.98 -4.30
C PHE A 192 2.76 11.69 -5.41
N SER A 193 2.62 11.07 -6.57
CA SER A 193 1.87 11.60 -7.70
C SER A 193 0.39 11.79 -7.38
N GLY A 194 -0.24 10.79 -6.76
CA GLY A 194 -1.62 10.86 -6.30
C GLY A 194 -1.84 11.91 -5.21
N PHE A 195 -0.85 12.11 -4.33
CA PHE A 195 -0.88 13.16 -3.32
C PHE A 195 -0.78 14.55 -3.95
N LEU A 196 0.07 14.74 -4.96
CA LEU A 196 0.13 16.00 -5.71
C LEU A 196 -1.21 16.30 -6.38
N GLY A 197 -1.84 15.32 -7.02
CA GLY A 197 -3.18 15.48 -7.59
C GLY A 197 -4.24 15.87 -6.54
N TYR A 198 -4.17 15.23 -5.36
CA TYR A 198 -5.06 15.57 -4.24
C TYR A 198 -4.78 16.97 -3.66
N ALA A 199 -3.52 17.37 -3.53
CA ALA A 199 -3.11 18.66 -2.95
C ALA A 199 -3.64 19.88 -3.74
N ILE A 200 -3.83 19.73 -5.05
CA ILE A 200 -4.45 20.76 -5.89
C ILE A 200 -5.90 21.05 -5.45
N SER A 201 -6.59 20.09 -4.87
CA SER A 201 -7.96 20.27 -4.35
C SER A 201 -8.03 21.08 -3.04
N ARG A 202 -6.90 21.53 -2.50
CA ARG A 202 -6.75 22.38 -1.30
C ARG A 202 -7.43 21.87 -0.03
N GLN A 203 -7.55 20.57 0.13
CA GLN A 203 -8.07 19.99 1.36
C GLN A 203 -6.99 19.99 2.47
N PRO A 204 -7.34 20.34 3.72
CA PRO A 204 -6.36 20.40 4.80
C PRO A 204 -5.86 19.00 5.17
N ILE A 205 -4.59 18.90 5.57
CA ILE A 205 -4.02 17.66 6.12
C ILE A 205 -4.48 17.54 7.58
N PRO A 206 -5.11 16.43 7.98
CA PRO A 206 -5.57 16.23 9.35
C PRO A 206 -4.41 16.17 10.35
N ALA A 207 -4.58 16.80 11.53
CA ALA A 207 -3.53 16.82 12.56
C ALA A 207 -3.12 15.43 13.07
N ILE A 208 -4.04 14.45 13.04
CA ILE A 208 -3.77 13.06 13.41
C ILE A 208 -2.70 12.40 12.51
N THR A 209 -2.48 12.93 11.30
CA THR A 209 -1.45 12.40 10.38
C THR A 209 -0.05 12.40 11.00
N TRP A 210 0.29 13.39 11.81
CA TRP A 210 1.64 13.55 12.34
C TRP A 210 2.05 12.47 13.36
N PRO A 211 1.28 12.17 14.42
CA PRO A 211 1.60 11.06 15.31
C PRO A 211 1.61 9.71 14.57
N LEU A 212 0.72 9.51 13.60
CA LEU A 212 0.72 8.30 12.79
C LEU A 212 1.93 8.22 11.86
N ALA A 213 2.44 9.35 11.35
CA ALA A 213 3.66 9.40 10.56
C ALA A 213 4.87 8.86 11.34
N ILE A 214 5.02 9.28 12.59
CA ILE A 214 6.08 8.75 13.48
C ILE A 214 5.91 7.25 13.67
N THR A 215 4.70 6.81 13.96
CA THR A 215 4.36 5.40 14.18
C THR A 215 4.73 4.52 12.97
N VAL A 216 4.37 4.95 11.76
CA VAL A 216 4.66 4.15 10.54
C VAL A 216 6.14 4.18 10.16
N VAL A 217 6.90 5.21 10.51
CA VAL A 217 8.34 5.24 10.30
C VAL A 217 9.01 4.10 11.09
N PHE A 218 8.67 3.93 12.37
CA PHE A 218 9.19 2.83 13.18
C PHE A 218 8.69 1.46 12.68
N GLY A 219 7.39 1.30 12.48
CA GLY A 219 6.81 0.05 11.98
C GLY A 219 7.31 -0.31 10.58
N GLY A 220 7.37 0.66 9.68
CA GLY A 220 7.87 0.50 8.32
C GLY A 220 9.35 0.12 8.27
N THR A 221 10.18 0.74 9.12
CA THR A 221 11.61 0.42 9.23
C THR A 221 11.81 -1.01 9.72
N LEU A 222 11.11 -1.41 10.78
CA LEU A 222 11.20 -2.76 11.34
C LEU A 222 10.73 -3.80 10.32
N GLY A 223 9.54 -3.61 9.73
CA GLY A 223 8.96 -4.58 8.80
C GLY A 223 9.77 -4.73 7.52
N SER A 224 10.17 -3.62 6.88
CA SER A 224 10.95 -3.68 5.65
C SER A 224 12.38 -4.24 5.87
N TYR A 225 12.98 -4.00 7.04
CA TYR A 225 14.25 -4.62 7.42
C TYR A 225 14.11 -6.14 7.54
N LEU A 226 13.09 -6.60 8.26
CA LEU A 226 12.81 -8.03 8.39
C LEU A 226 12.50 -8.66 7.02
N GLY A 227 11.65 -8.03 6.23
CA GLY A 227 11.23 -8.52 4.91
C GLY A 227 12.37 -8.63 3.92
N SER A 228 13.20 -7.59 3.81
CA SER A 228 14.27 -7.56 2.83
C SER A 228 15.42 -8.51 3.14
N ARG A 229 15.73 -8.77 4.42
CA ARG A 229 16.93 -9.50 4.85
C ARG A 229 16.66 -10.84 5.52
N HIS A 230 15.70 -10.89 6.46
CA HIS A 230 15.54 -12.03 7.36
C HIS A 230 14.40 -12.98 6.98
N LEU A 231 13.31 -12.47 6.40
CA LEU A 231 12.19 -13.32 6.05
C LEU A 231 12.49 -14.18 4.81
N THR A 232 12.10 -15.45 4.90
CA THR A 232 12.14 -16.37 3.77
C THR A 232 11.05 -16.04 2.75
N SER A 233 11.24 -16.41 1.48
CA SER A 233 10.23 -16.24 0.42
C SER A 233 8.88 -16.87 0.80
N ARG A 234 8.88 -17.96 1.57
CA ARG A 234 7.66 -18.61 2.06
C ARG A 234 6.91 -17.73 3.05
N LEU A 235 7.60 -17.14 4.03
CA LEU A 235 6.99 -16.24 5.03
C LEU A 235 6.45 -14.96 4.38
N ILE A 236 7.22 -14.37 3.46
CA ILE A 236 6.77 -13.20 2.69
C ILE A 236 5.50 -13.53 1.90
N ARG A 237 5.43 -14.71 1.28
CA ARG A 237 4.25 -15.16 0.54
C ARG A 237 3.03 -15.35 1.42
N MET A 238 3.20 -15.97 2.58
CA MET A 238 2.11 -16.15 3.55
C MET A 238 1.62 -14.79 4.08
N ALA A 239 2.54 -13.91 4.45
CA ALA A 239 2.20 -12.55 4.90
C ALA A 239 1.48 -11.77 3.78
N LEU A 240 1.96 -11.86 2.53
CA LEU A 240 1.31 -11.23 1.38
C LEU A 240 -0.10 -11.79 1.15
N ALA A 241 -0.29 -13.11 1.20
CA ALA A 241 -1.59 -13.73 1.07
C ALA A 241 -2.56 -13.24 2.15
N THR A 242 -2.11 -13.18 3.41
CA THR A 242 -2.92 -12.65 4.53
C THR A 242 -3.30 -11.19 4.30
N VAL A 243 -2.35 -10.34 3.92
CA VAL A 243 -2.57 -8.92 3.62
C VAL A 243 -3.59 -8.75 2.48
N LEU A 244 -3.43 -9.50 1.38
CA LEU A 244 -4.35 -9.44 0.24
C LEU A 244 -5.74 -9.95 0.60
N THR A 245 -5.85 -10.98 1.44
CA THR A 245 -7.13 -11.49 1.94
C THR A 245 -7.86 -10.42 2.73
N ILE A 246 -7.19 -9.84 3.72
CA ILE A 246 -7.77 -8.76 4.56
C ILE A 246 -8.19 -7.58 3.69
N ALA A 247 -7.32 -7.15 2.77
CA ALA A 247 -7.61 -6.02 1.88
C ALA A 247 -8.77 -6.32 0.92
N GLY A 248 -8.82 -7.53 0.37
CA GLY A 248 -9.88 -7.97 -0.55
C GLY A 248 -11.25 -8.02 0.12
N PHE A 249 -11.34 -8.66 1.29
CA PHE A 249 -12.59 -8.68 2.07
C PHE A 249 -13.03 -7.27 2.43
N LYS A 250 -12.11 -6.44 2.92
CA LYS A 250 -12.45 -5.07 3.26
C LYS A 250 -13.03 -4.30 2.08
N LEU A 251 -12.41 -4.38 0.90
CA LEU A 251 -12.88 -3.66 -0.29
C LEU A 251 -14.26 -4.09 -0.76
N ILE A 252 -14.62 -5.36 -0.55
CA ILE A 252 -15.94 -5.89 -0.95
C ILE A 252 -17.03 -5.46 0.03
N PHE A 253 -16.71 -5.43 1.34
CA PHE A 253 -17.74 -5.22 2.39
C PHE A 253 -17.78 -3.79 2.95
N THR A 254 -16.95 -2.87 2.45
CA THR A 254 -16.94 -1.45 2.84
C THR A 254 -17.26 -0.54 1.68
#